data_e86518c6fe725fda2f76c8c3c37d6754
#
_entry.id   e86518c6fe725fda2f76c8c3c37d6754
#
_cell.length_a   1.000
_cell.length_b   1.000
_cell.length_c   1.000
_cell.angle_alpha   90.00
_cell.angle_beta   90.00
_cell.angle_gamma   90.00
#
_symmetry.space_group_name_H-M   'P 1'
#
loop_
_entity.id
_entity.type
_entity.pdbx_description
1 polymer ?
#
loop_
_entity_poly.entity_id
_entity_poly.type
_entity_poly.pdbx_seq_one_letter_code
_entity_poly.pdbx_strand_id
1 'polypeptide(L)'
;MPIRLESCTFGYGRTNRPILTDLTYTIPDGFTVLLGPNGAGKSTLLKLASGLYPPRTGTVRMGNLASRDSAYLKQVAWMPQTITPMTGLTAREQVAYTGWLKGMDKSDAWDAALTALGRVDMAEHADAKAKQLSGGQLRRVGVASALVHGAGVLLLDEPTAGMDPTQRRVFRDLIVSLATAEVRVLMSTHDVADLAEEADHVTVLQNGQIAFTGPTQDFLAHAPHDTPQLRRAETAYAIVSSHTSAQESR
;
A
#
# COMPACT_ATOMS: atom_id res chain seq x y z
N MET A 1 12.67 -10.12 3.91
CA MET A 1 13.62 -9.32 3.09
C MET A 1 12.89 -8.12 2.51
N PRO A 2 13.51 -6.91 2.43
CA PRO A 2 12.86 -5.72 1.87
C PRO A 2 12.73 -5.80 0.35
N ILE A 3 11.68 -5.13 -0.17
CA ILE A 3 11.58 -4.85 -1.60
C ILE A 3 12.46 -3.64 -1.92
N ARG A 4 13.29 -3.76 -2.95
CA ARG A 4 14.16 -2.71 -3.46
C ARG A 4 13.82 -2.38 -4.90
N LEU A 5 13.62 -1.11 -5.16
CA LEU A 5 13.57 -0.54 -6.50
C LEU A 5 14.92 0.15 -6.72
N GLU A 6 15.64 -0.19 -7.78
CA GLU A 6 16.97 0.33 -8.07
C GLU A 6 16.97 0.99 -9.44
N SER A 7 17.19 2.31 -9.47
CA SER A 7 17.23 3.16 -10.68
C SER A 7 16.03 2.93 -11.62
N CYS A 8 14.85 2.79 -11.04
CA CYS A 8 13.63 2.47 -11.78
C CYS A 8 13.08 3.68 -12.53
N THR A 9 12.95 3.56 -13.85
CA THR A 9 12.23 4.52 -14.68
C THR A 9 10.99 3.87 -15.27
N PHE A 10 9.84 4.54 -15.19
CA PHE A 10 8.57 4.03 -15.71
C PHE A 10 7.62 5.15 -16.17
N GLY A 11 6.84 4.86 -17.22
CA GLY A 11 5.71 5.67 -17.70
C GLY A 11 4.77 4.82 -18.51
N TYR A 12 3.47 5.16 -18.51
CA TYR A 12 2.45 4.43 -19.27
C TYR A 12 2.51 4.75 -20.76
N GLY A 13 2.19 3.75 -21.57
CA GLY A 13 2.15 3.88 -23.04
C GLY A 13 3.54 4.13 -23.66
N ARG A 14 3.52 4.66 -24.89
CA ARG A 14 4.74 5.00 -25.65
C ARG A 14 5.18 6.46 -25.47
N THR A 15 4.57 7.21 -24.55
CA THR A 15 4.93 8.60 -24.30
C THR A 15 6.33 8.71 -23.71
N ASN A 16 7.10 9.73 -24.17
CA ASN A 16 8.47 9.96 -23.68
C ASN A 16 8.51 10.57 -22.26
N ARG A 17 7.36 10.84 -21.63
CA ARG A 17 7.34 11.44 -20.30
C ARG A 17 7.19 10.35 -19.23
N PRO A 18 8.26 10.02 -18.50
CA PRO A 18 8.17 9.07 -17.38
C PRO A 18 7.39 9.67 -16.21
N ILE A 19 6.76 8.81 -15.43
CA ILE A 19 6.10 9.15 -14.16
C ILE A 19 7.08 8.98 -13.01
N LEU A 20 7.93 7.96 -13.08
CA LEU A 20 9.03 7.71 -12.18
C LEU A 20 10.32 7.77 -13.00
N THR A 21 11.32 8.50 -12.52
CA THR A 21 12.60 8.68 -13.22
C THR A 21 13.75 8.36 -12.28
N ASP A 22 14.54 7.34 -12.64
CA ASP A 22 15.73 6.90 -11.88
C ASP A 22 15.46 6.73 -10.38
N LEU A 23 14.26 6.22 -10.05
CA LEU A 23 13.81 6.09 -8.67
C LEU A 23 14.52 4.92 -8.00
N THR A 24 15.22 5.23 -6.90
CA THR A 24 15.79 4.23 -5.99
C THR A 24 15.07 4.32 -4.64
N TYR A 25 14.48 3.19 -4.22
CA TYR A 25 13.71 3.14 -2.99
C TYR A 25 13.72 1.73 -2.39
N THR A 26 13.88 1.67 -1.08
CA THR A 26 13.73 0.43 -0.31
C THR A 26 12.51 0.56 0.59
N ILE A 27 11.54 -0.36 0.48
CA ILE A 27 10.37 -0.37 1.36
C ILE A 27 10.83 -0.77 2.76
N PRO A 28 10.63 0.10 3.79
CA PRO A 28 11.02 -0.20 5.16
C PRO A 28 10.27 -1.40 5.75
N ASP A 29 10.73 -1.91 6.88
CA ASP A 29 10.00 -2.89 7.69
C ASP A 29 8.84 -2.21 8.45
N GLY A 30 7.86 -3.00 8.90
CA GLY A 30 6.71 -2.50 9.64
C GLY A 30 5.68 -1.79 8.76
N PHE A 31 5.03 -0.79 9.32
CA PHE A 31 4.02 0.02 8.66
C PHE A 31 4.61 1.34 8.12
N THR A 32 4.59 1.50 6.81
CA THR A 32 5.03 2.73 6.12
C THR A 32 3.86 3.43 5.47
N VAL A 33 3.74 4.74 5.69
CA VAL A 33 2.82 5.60 4.94
C VAL A 33 3.57 6.30 3.80
N LEU A 34 3.06 6.11 2.57
CA LEU A 34 3.55 6.76 1.35
C LEU A 34 2.70 8.00 1.05
N LEU A 35 3.21 9.16 1.42
CA LEU A 35 2.58 10.46 1.17
C LEU A 35 2.97 11.03 -0.20
N GLY A 36 2.09 11.84 -0.76
CA GLY A 36 2.37 12.61 -1.96
C GLY A 36 1.09 13.13 -2.61
N PRO A 37 1.17 14.19 -3.42
CA PRO A 37 0.01 14.74 -4.11
C PRO A 37 -0.53 13.77 -5.16
N ASN A 38 -1.74 14.07 -5.65
CA ASN A 38 -2.28 13.33 -6.79
C ASN A 38 -1.39 13.51 -8.01
N GLY A 39 -1.11 12.42 -8.72
CA GLY A 39 -0.18 12.43 -9.85
C GLY A 39 1.31 12.30 -9.50
N ALA A 40 1.72 12.27 -8.24
CA ALA A 40 3.12 12.11 -7.82
C ALA A 40 3.76 10.77 -8.24
N GLY A 41 2.94 9.77 -8.60
CA GLY A 41 3.43 8.44 -8.98
C GLY A 41 3.23 7.35 -7.93
N LYS A 42 2.51 7.60 -6.82
CA LYS A 42 2.28 6.64 -5.73
C LYS A 42 1.76 5.28 -6.22
N SER A 43 0.62 5.28 -6.93
CA SER A 43 0.04 4.06 -7.50
C SER A 43 0.98 3.37 -8.49
N THR A 44 1.79 4.15 -9.22
CA THR A 44 2.78 3.60 -10.15
C THR A 44 3.91 2.90 -9.41
N LEU A 45 4.41 3.50 -8.32
CA LEU A 45 5.41 2.87 -7.45
C LEU A 45 4.89 1.56 -6.87
N LEU A 46 3.65 1.55 -6.33
CA LEU A 46 3.02 0.34 -5.79
C LEU A 46 2.88 -0.76 -6.86
N LYS A 47 2.49 -0.41 -8.09
CA LYS A 47 2.35 -1.36 -9.20
C LYS A 47 3.70 -1.93 -9.66
N LEU A 48 4.79 -1.15 -9.64
CA LEU A 48 6.13 -1.66 -9.87
C LEU A 48 6.56 -2.60 -8.73
N ALA A 49 6.39 -2.17 -7.48
CA ALA A 49 6.72 -2.96 -6.30
C ALA A 49 5.90 -4.25 -6.19
N SER A 50 4.67 -4.28 -6.73
CA SER A 50 3.84 -5.51 -6.77
C SER A 50 4.22 -6.49 -7.90
N GLY A 51 5.10 -6.08 -8.81
CA GLY A 51 5.44 -6.86 -10.01
C GLY A 51 4.37 -6.83 -11.11
N LEU A 52 3.31 -6.00 -10.96
CA LEU A 52 2.25 -5.86 -11.97
C LEU A 52 2.80 -5.27 -13.27
N TYR A 53 3.71 -4.30 -13.16
CA TYR A 53 4.43 -3.73 -14.30
C TYR A 53 5.94 -3.86 -14.10
N PRO A 54 6.69 -4.19 -15.16
CA PRO A 54 8.14 -4.06 -15.13
C PRO A 54 8.54 -2.60 -15.29
N PRO A 55 9.61 -2.14 -14.66
CA PRO A 55 10.20 -0.85 -14.98
C PRO A 55 10.74 -0.86 -16.43
N ARG A 56 10.84 0.30 -17.08
CA ARG A 56 11.50 0.44 -18.39
C ARG A 56 13.01 0.27 -18.27
N THR A 57 13.59 0.83 -17.20
CA THR A 57 14.98 0.66 -16.80
C THR A 57 15.05 0.43 -15.31
N GLY A 58 16.15 -0.12 -14.83
CA GLY A 58 16.30 -0.47 -13.42
C GLY A 58 15.73 -1.83 -13.07
N THR A 59 15.70 -2.15 -11.78
CA THR A 59 15.24 -3.46 -11.27
C THR A 59 14.37 -3.31 -10.03
N VAL A 60 13.43 -4.26 -9.87
CA VAL A 60 12.65 -4.42 -8.64
C VAL A 60 12.89 -5.83 -8.12
N ARG A 61 13.37 -5.94 -6.88
CA ARG A 61 13.80 -7.21 -6.27
C ARG A 61 13.43 -7.29 -4.81
N MET A 62 13.31 -8.53 -4.31
CA MET A 62 13.25 -8.85 -2.89
C MET A 62 14.31 -9.93 -2.60
N GLY A 63 15.45 -9.52 -2.05
CA GLY A 63 16.63 -10.37 -1.99
C GLY A 63 17.07 -10.80 -3.41
N ASN A 64 17.14 -12.12 -3.65
CA ASN A 64 17.50 -12.67 -4.96
C ASN A 64 16.30 -12.80 -5.93
N LEU A 65 15.07 -12.60 -5.46
CA LEU A 65 13.87 -12.74 -6.28
C LEU A 65 13.62 -11.46 -7.09
N ALA A 66 13.50 -11.60 -8.40
CA ALA A 66 13.05 -10.51 -9.27
C ALA A 66 11.51 -10.36 -9.21
N SER A 67 10.99 -9.16 -9.44
CA SER A 67 9.56 -8.86 -9.30
C SER A 67 8.63 -9.67 -10.21
N ARG A 68 9.18 -10.36 -11.21
CA ARG A 68 8.42 -11.26 -12.11
C ARG A 68 8.50 -12.72 -11.73
N ASP A 69 9.33 -13.08 -10.75
CA ASP A 69 9.45 -14.46 -10.31
C ASP A 69 8.18 -14.89 -9.57
N SER A 70 7.72 -16.11 -9.82
CA SER A 70 6.54 -16.67 -9.13
C SER A 70 6.70 -16.63 -7.61
N ALA A 71 7.91 -16.89 -7.11
CA ALA A 71 8.22 -16.82 -5.68
C ALA A 71 8.08 -15.39 -5.12
N TYR A 72 8.46 -14.36 -5.89
CA TYR A 72 8.24 -12.97 -5.53
C TYR A 72 6.75 -12.65 -5.46
N LEU A 73 5.99 -13.00 -6.49
CA LEU A 73 4.56 -12.72 -6.61
C LEU A 73 3.70 -13.41 -5.53
N LYS A 74 4.21 -14.51 -4.95
CA LYS A 74 3.59 -15.16 -3.78
C LYS A 74 3.85 -14.40 -2.48
N GLN A 75 4.92 -13.62 -2.39
CA GLN A 75 5.28 -12.86 -1.19
C GLN A 75 4.66 -11.47 -1.14
N VAL A 76 4.18 -10.96 -2.28
CA VAL A 76 3.70 -9.57 -2.39
C VAL A 76 2.24 -9.56 -2.81
N ALA A 77 1.44 -8.84 -2.04
CA ALA A 77 0.05 -8.56 -2.37
C ALA A 77 -0.15 -7.06 -2.63
N TRP A 78 -0.99 -6.75 -3.60
CA TRP A 78 -1.39 -5.39 -3.91
C TRP A 78 -2.91 -5.27 -3.88
N MET A 79 -3.40 -4.27 -3.14
CA MET A 79 -4.80 -3.90 -3.10
C MET A 79 -4.98 -2.57 -3.85
N PRO A 80 -5.73 -2.53 -4.95
CA PRO A 80 -6.02 -1.30 -5.68
C PRO A 80 -6.96 -0.39 -4.90
N GLN A 81 -7.00 0.89 -5.26
CA GLN A 81 -7.88 1.90 -4.68
C GLN A 81 -9.37 1.51 -4.76
N THR A 82 -9.80 0.87 -5.85
CA THR A 82 -11.16 0.42 -6.04
C THR A 82 -11.24 -1.10 -5.99
N ILE A 83 -12.01 -1.62 -5.04
CA ILE A 83 -12.32 -3.04 -4.95
C ILE A 83 -13.65 -3.30 -5.66
N THR A 84 -13.62 -4.16 -6.67
CA THR A 84 -14.83 -4.56 -7.40
C THR A 84 -15.40 -5.83 -6.79
N PRO A 85 -16.66 -5.83 -6.30
CA PRO A 85 -17.30 -7.03 -5.83
C PRO A 85 -17.54 -8.01 -7.00
N MET A 86 -17.13 -9.25 -6.84
CA MET A 86 -17.36 -10.29 -7.85
C MET A 86 -18.83 -10.71 -7.82
N THR A 87 -19.50 -10.54 -8.98
CA THR A 87 -20.92 -10.83 -9.11
C THR A 87 -21.21 -12.29 -8.85
N GLY A 88 -22.18 -12.56 -7.97
CA GLY A 88 -22.63 -13.91 -7.65
C GLY A 88 -21.82 -14.60 -6.55
N LEU A 89 -20.62 -14.11 -6.22
CA LEU A 89 -19.79 -14.68 -5.16
C LEU A 89 -20.14 -14.11 -3.79
N THR A 90 -19.96 -14.91 -2.75
CA THR A 90 -19.90 -14.48 -1.35
C THR A 90 -18.54 -13.84 -1.04
N ALA A 91 -18.41 -13.22 0.12
CA ALA A 91 -17.12 -12.69 0.58
C ALA A 91 -16.05 -13.80 0.65
N ARG A 92 -16.41 -14.97 1.21
CA ARG A 92 -15.50 -16.12 1.32
C ARG A 92 -15.12 -16.68 -0.05
N GLU A 93 -16.09 -16.83 -0.95
CA GLU A 93 -15.83 -17.29 -2.32
C GLU A 93 -14.89 -16.33 -3.07
N GLN A 94 -15.08 -15.01 -2.92
CA GLN A 94 -14.20 -14.01 -3.57
C GLN A 94 -12.77 -14.09 -3.01
N VAL A 95 -12.59 -14.21 -1.70
CA VAL A 95 -11.27 -14.35 -1.07
C VAL A 95 -10.61 -15.66 -1.47
N ALA A 96 -11.34 -16.78 -1.41
CA ALA A 96 -10.83 -18.10 -1.82
C ALA A 96 -10.42 -18.12 -3.31
N TYR A 97 -11.22 -17.48 -4.17
CA TYR A 97 -10.90 -17.37 -5.60
C TYR A 97 -9.56 -16.63 -5.83
N THR A 98 -9.30 -15.58 -5.04
CA THR A 98 -8.01 -14.87 -5.11
C THR A 98 -6.85 -15.76 -4.65
N GLY A 99 -7.02 -16.56 -3.60
CA GLY A 99 -6.03 -17.53 -3.15
C GLY A 99 -5.72 -18.58 -4.23
N TRP A 100 -6.75 -19.10 -4.87
CA TRP A 100 -6.60 -20.04 -5.98
C TRP A 100 -5.86 -19.41 -7.17
N LEU A 101 -6.16 -18.19 -7.56
CA LEU A 101 -5.42 -17.45 -8.60
C LEU A 101 -3.94 -17.23 -8.24
N LYS A 102 -3.61 -17.19 -6.96
CA LYS A 102 -2.23 -17.13 -6.44
C LYS A 102 -1.54 -18.49 -6.33
N GLY A 103 -2.20 -19.56 -6.79
CA GLY A 103 -1.66 -20.91 -6.90
C GLY A 103 -1.88 -21.78 -5.67
N MET A 104 -2.85 -21.45 -4.80
CA MET A 104 -3.31 -22.34 -3.72
C MET A 104 -4.23 -23.43 -4.29
N ASP A 105 -4.25 -24.60 -3.65
CA ASP A 105 -5.26 -25.61 -3.91
C ASP A 105 -6.64 -25.09 -3.47
N LYS A 106 -7.72 -25.59 -4.10
CA LYS A 106 -9.08 -25.09 -3.85
C LYS A 106 -9.52 -25.26 -2.39
N SER A 107 -9.20 -26.41 -1.78
CA SER A 107 -9.49 -26.70 -0.36
C SER A 107 -8.74 -25.72 0.53
N ASP A 108 -7.44 -25.57 0.31
CA ASP A 108 -6.58 -24.71 1.12
C ASP A 108 -7.00 -23.24 1.00
N ALA A 109 -7.32 -22.79 -0.23
CA ALA A 109 -7.82 -21.43 -0.47
C ALA A 109 -9.15 -21.17 0.24
N TRP A 110 -10.04 -22.19 0.29
CA TRP A 110 -11.33 -22.08 0.97
C TRP A 110 -11.18 -21.94 2.49
N ASP A 111 -10.30 -22.71 3.10
CA ASP A 111 -10.06 -22.65 4.55
C ASP A 111 -9.27 -21.42 4.94
N ALA A 112 -8.25 -21.05 4.16
CA ALA A 112 -7.49 -19.82 4.34
C ALA A 112 -8.36 -18.57 4.17
N ALA A 113 -9.40 -18.62 3.32
CA ALA A 113 -10.31 -17.49 3.12
C ALA A 113 -11.07 -17.12 4.41
N LEU A 114 -11.54 -18.09 5.17
CA LEU A 114 -12.23 -17.84 6.43
C LEU A 114 -11.26 -17.26 7.47
N THR A 115 -10.05 -17.79 7.55
CA THR A 115 -8.98 -17.25 8.41
C THR A 115 -8.63 -15.81 8.04
N ALA A 116 -8.46 -15.53 6.73
CA ALA A 116 -8.15 -14.18 6.24
C ALA A 116 -9.30 -13.19 6.52
N LEU A 117 -10.55 -13.61 6.38
CA LEU A 117 -11.72 -12.81 6.76
C LEU A 117 -11.78 -12.54 8.26
N GLY A 118 -11.40 -13.51 9.09
CA GLY A 118 -11.30 -13.33 10.55
C GLY A 118 -10.27 -12.25 10.93
N ARG A 119 -9.12 -12.20 10.22
CA ARG A 119 -8.08 -11.18 10.47
C ARG A 119 -8.53 -9.74 10.18
N VAL A 120 -9.63 -9.56 9.45
CA VAL A 120 -10.17 -8.25 9.07
C VAL A 120 -11.58 -8.01 9.63
N ASP A 121 -11.99 -8.76 10.66
CA ASP A 121 -13.31 -8.70 11.30
C ASP A 121 -14.48 -8.88 10.32
N MET A 122 -14.34 -9.81 9.37
CA MET A 122 -15.35 -10.11 8.36
C MET A 122 -15.81 -11.58 8.37
N ALA A 123 -15.44 -12.36 9.40
CA ALA A 123 -15.81 -13.78 9.48
C ALA A 123 -17.33 -14.00 9.48
N GLU A 124 -18.08 -13.17 10.23
CA GLU A 124 -19.55 -13.24 10.29
C GLU A 124 -20.25 -12.88 8.98
N HIS A 125 -19.53 -12.19 8.07
CA HIS A 125 -20.01 -11.80 6.75
C HIS A 125 -19.50 -12.73 5.63
N ALA A 126 -18.88 -13.86 5.98
CA ALA A 126 -18.25 -14.76 5.01
C ALA A 126 -19.22 -15.22 3.92
N ASP A 127 -20.48 -15.52 4.28
CA ASP A 127 -21.53 -16.01 3.37
C ASP A 127 -22.36 -14.88 2.75
N ALA A 128 -22.13 -13.61 3.13
CA ALA A 128 -22.80 -12.48 2.52
C ALA A 128 -22.33 -12.30 1.07
N LYS A 129 -23.25 -11.98 0.15
CA LYS A 129 -22.88 -11.71 -1.23
C LYS A 129 -22.02 -10.45 -1.31
N ALA A 130 -20.88 -10.52 -2.02
CA ALA A 130 -19.91 -9.42 -2.12
C ALA A 130 -20.54 -8.10 -2.57
N LYS A 131 -21.56 -8.16 -3.43
CA LYS A 131 -22.34 -6.98 -3.88
C LYS A 131 -23.19 -6.32 -2.81
N GLN A 132 -23.51 -7.01 -1.72
CA GLN A 132 -24.36 -6.51 -0.63
C GLN A 132 -23.54 -5.87 0.48
N LEU A 133 -22.21 -5.99 0.43
CA LEU A 133 -21.31 -5.41 1.41
C LEU A 133 -21.24 -3.88 1.26
N SER A 134 -21.13 -3.18 2.39
CA SER A 134 -20.81 -1.75 2.40
C SER A 134 -19.42 -1.49 1.80
N GLY A 135 -19.13 -0.25 1.42
CA GLY A 135 -17.81 0.11 0.89
C GLY A 135 -16.66 -0.22 1.84
N GLY A 136 -16.83 0.02 3.15
CA GLY A 136 -15.86 -0.34 4.18
C GLY A 136 -15.68 -1.85 4.33
N GLN A 137 -16.78 -2.61 4.35
CA GLN A 137 -16.75 -4.07 4.40
C GLN A 137 -16.05 -4.66 3.16
N LEU A 138 -16.37 -4.14 1.97
CA LEU A 138 -15.75 -4.59 0.73
C LEU A 138 -14.23 -4.32 0.71
N ARG A 139 -13.78 -3.20 1.29
CA ARG A 139 -12.34 -2.92 1.45
C ARG A 139 -11.65 -3.89 2.40
N ARG A 140 -12.29 -4.25 3.53
CA ARG A 140 -11.79 -5.30 4.41
C ARG A 140 -11.68 -6.65 3.69
N VAL A 141 -12.68 -7.01 2.88
CA VAL A 141 -12.60 -8.19 1.99
C VAL A 141 -11.45 -8.07 0.99
N GLY A 142 -11.15 -6.86 0.47
CA GLY A 142 -9.98 -6.61 -0.36
C GLY A 142 -8.66 -6.89 0.36
N VAL A 143 -8.53 -6.46 1.62
CA VAL A 143 -7.37 -6.78 2.47
C VAL A 143 -7.28 -8.29 2.72
N ALA A 144 -8.40 -8.96 3.08
CA ALA A 144 -8.43 -10.41 3.25
C ALA A 144 -7.98 -11.14 1.98
N SER A 145 -8.46 -10.70 0.80
CA SER A 145 -8.04 -11.24 -0.50
C SER A 145 -6.54 -11.07 -0.76
N ALA A 146 -5.96 -9.95 -0.30
CA ALA A 146 -4.53 -9.73 -0.41
C ALA A 146 -3.71 -10.62 0.54
N LEU A 147 -4.27 -11.00 1.69
CA LEU A 147 -3.58 -11.78 2.72
C LEU A 147 -3.77 -13.30 2.60
N VAL A 148 -4.79 -13.78 1.86
CA VAL A 148 -5.22 -15.19 1.86
C VAL A 148 -4.11 -16.18 1.51
N HIS A 149 -3.16 -15.77 0.68
CA HIS A 149 -2.06 -16.62 0.21
C HIS A 149 -0.77 -16.48 1.05
N GLY A 150 -0.84 -15.83 2.22
CA GLY A 150 0.30 -15.68 3.13
C GLY A 150 1.35 -14.67 2.67
N ALA A 151 0.93 -13.61 1.95
CA ALA A 151 1.87 -12.55 1.54
C ALA A 151 2.54 -11.88 2.75
N GLY A 152 3.87 -11.75 2.71
CA GLY A 152 4.66 -11.05 3.71
C GLY A 152 4.76 -9.53 3.46
N VAL A 153 4.31 -9.04 2.30
CA VAL A 153 4.27 -7.61 1.96
C VAL A 153 2.89 -7.25 1.42
N LEU A 154 2.27 -6.24 2.02
CA LEU A 154 0.96 -5.71 1.64
C LEU A 154 1.10 -4.28 1.13
N LEU A 155 0.76 -4.06 -0.13
CA LEU A 155 0.79 -2.76 -0.80
C LEU A 155 -0.64 -2.26 -0.97
N LEU A 156 -1.00 -1.14 -0.33
CA LEU A 156 -2.35 -0.59 -0.31
C LEU A 156 -2.40 0.74 -1.05
N ASP A 157 -3.21 0.82 -2.11
CA ASP A 157 -3.34 2.04 -2.91
C ASP A 157 -4.58 2.84 -2.47
N GLU A 158 -4.36 3.93 -1.72
CA GLU A 158 -5.38 4.83 -1.17
C GLU A 158 -6.59 4.10 -0.52
N PRO A 159 -6.36 3.16 0.40
CA PRO A 159 -7.42 2.29 0.90
C PRO A 159 -8.50 3.01 1.70
N THR A 160 -8.20 4.19 2.25
CA THR A 160 -9.09 5.02 3.08
C THR A 160 -9.89 6.04 2.27
N ALA A 161 -9.63 6.18 0.96
CA ALA A 161 -10.30 7.16 0.11
C ALA A 161 -11.83 7.01 0.14
N GLY A 162 -12.55 8.12 0.44
CA GLY A 162 -14.01 8.15 0.51
C GLY A 162 -14.63 7.51 1.75
N MET A 163 -13.83 7.11 2.75
CA MET A 163 -14.32 6.71 4.07
C MET A 163 -14.62 7.94 4.93
N ASP A 164 -15.67 7.85 5.75
CA ASP A 164 -15.85 8.83 6.82
C ASP A 164 -14.74 8.71 7.90
N PRO A 165 -14.54 9.72 8.75
CA PRO A 165 -13.45 9.72 9.73
C PRO A 165 -13.45 8.53 10.68
N THR A 166 -14.64 8.04 11.09
CA THR A 166 -14.77 6.90 12.00
C THR A 166 -14.35 5.60 11.33
N GLN A 167 -14.85 5.36 10.12
CA GLN A 167 -14.46 4.18 9.32
C GLN A 167 -12.97 4.19 8.98
N ARG A 168 -12.42 5.36 8.68
CA ARG A 168 -11.00 5.54 8.39
C ARG A 168 -10.13 5.15 9.58
N ARG A 169 -10.50 5.59 10.79
CA ARG A 169 -9.79 5.22 12.02
C ARG A 169 -9.81 3.71 12.25
N VAL A 170 -11.00 3.09 12.21
CA VAL A 170 -11.14 1.64 12.41
C VAL A 170 -10.35 0.84 11.35
N PHE A 171 -10.29 1.32 10.11
CA PHE A 171 -9.50 0.70 9.07
C PHE A 171 -7.99 0.84 9.32
N ARG A 172 -7.52 2.00 9.82
CA ARG A 172 -6.11 2.18 10.19
C ARG A 172 -5.71 1.25 11.34
N ASP A 173 -6.51 1.19 12.41
CA ASP A 173 -6.25 0.29 13.55
C ASP A 173 -6.09 -1.16 13.07
N LEU A 174 -6.92 -1.59 12.11
CA LEU A 174 -6.78 -2.88 11.45
C LEU A 174 -5.41 -3.01 10.74
N ILE A 175 -5.00 -2.01 9.94
CA ILE A 175 -3.73 -2.07 9.21
C ILE A 175 -2.53 -2.11 10.16
N VAL A 176 -2.56 -1.33 11.23
CA VAL A 176 -1.54 -1.36 12.29
C VAL A 176 -1.46 -2.75 12.92
N SER A 177 -2.59 -3.37 13.25
CA SER A 177 -2.61 -4.73 13.83
C SER A 177 -2.02 -5.78 12.88
N LEU A 178 -2.21 -5.63 11.57
CA LEU A 178 -1.63 -6.51 10.57
C LEU A 178 -0.11 -6.32 10.44
N ALA A 179 0.38 -5.08 10.51
CA ALA A 179 1.81 -4.78 10.45
C ALA A 179 2.57 -5.37 11.65
N THR A 180 2.00 -5.33 12.85
CA THR A 180 2.59 -5.96 14.04
C THR A 180 2.62 -7.49 13.96
N ALA A 181 1.81 -8.10 13.09
CA ALA A 181 1.76 -9.53 12.84
C ALA A 181 2.75 -10.00 11.76
N GLU A 182 3.89 -9.35 11.62
CA GLU A 182 5.00 -9.69 10.68
C GLU A 182 4.72 -9.40 9.20
N VAL A 183 3.62 -8.73 8.88
CA VAL A 183 3.34 -8.27 7.50
C VAL A 183 3.89 -6.86 7.32
N ARG A 184 4.80 -6.68 6.38
CA ARG A 184 5.25 -5.34 5.96
C ARG A 184 4.13 -4.67 5.19
N VAL A 185 3.76 -3.44 5.57
CA VAL A 185 2.70 -2.68 4.94
C VAL A 185 3.22 -1.37 4.36
N LEU A 186 2.93 -1.10 3.09
CA LEU A 186 3.10 0.20 2.45
C LEU A 186 1.73 0.72 2.00
N MET A 187 1.24 1.76 2.64
CA MET A 187 -0.06 2.37 2.36
C MET A 187 0.11 3.75 1.71
N SER A 188 -0.36 3.92 0.48
CA SER A 188 -0.38 5.24 -0.14
C SER A 188 -1.57 6.06 0.32
N THR A 189 -1.34 7.36 0.51
CA THR A 189 -2.40 8.35 0.76
C THR A 189 -1.96 9.73 0.28
N HIS A 190 -2.91 10.60 0.02
CA HIS A 190 -2.68 12.03 -0.20
C HIS A 190 -3.10 12.86 1.01
N ASP A 191 -3.73 12.24 2.00
CA ASP A 191 -4.20 12.89 3.22
C ASP A 191 -3.17 12.69 4.34
N VAL A 192 -2.53 13.78 4.75
CA VAL A 192 -1.54 13.77 5.83
C VAL A 192 -2.20 13.41 7.17
N ALA A 193 -3.51 13.63 7.31
CA ALA A 193 -4.27 13.18 8.48
C ALA A 193 -4.35 11.64 8.60
N ASP A 194 -4.08 10.91 7.51
CA ASP A 194 -3.89 9.46 7.54
C ASP A 194 -2.53 9.05 8.10
N LEU A 195 -1.61 10.02 8.28
CA LEU A 195 -0.38 9.81 9.01
C LEU A 195 -0.72 9.65 10.49
N ALA A 196 -1.07 8.44 10.85
CA ALA A 196 -1.22 8.11 12.23
C ALA A 196 0.14 8.17 12.93
N GLU A 197 0.15 8.61 14.17
CA GLU A 197 1.31 8.47 15.06
C GLU A 197 1.78 7.00 15.16
N GLU A 198 0.95 6.08 14.65
CA GLU A 198 1.17 4.63 14.65
C GLU A 198 1.99 4.11 13.45
N ALA A 199 2.26 4.91 12.42
CA ALA A 199 3.15 4.48 11.34
C ALA A 199 4.61 4.50 11.79
N ASP A 200 5.33 3.40 11.56
CA ASP A 200 6.76 3.31 11.88
C ASP A 200 7.59 4.24 10.99
N HIS A 201 7.21 4.34 9.71
CA HIS A 201 7.96 5.09 8.71
C HIS A 201 7.04 5.95 7.84
N VAL A 202 7.62 7.03 7.35
CA VAL A 202 7.02 7.92 6.34
C VAL A 202 7.92 7.95 5.11
N THR A 203 7.30 7.87 3.95
CA THR A 203 7.95 8.15 2.67
C THR A 203 7.16 9.22 1.95
N VAL A 204 7.81 10.28 1.50
CA VAL A 204 7.20 11.34 0.68
C VAL A 204 7.64 11.18 -0.76
N LEU A 205 6.68 10.98 -1.66
CA LEU A 205 6.90 10.93 -3.11
C LEU A 205 6.41 12.22 -3.75
N GLN A 206 7.27 12.88 -4.51
CA GLN A 206 6.96 14.11 -5.23
C GLN A 206 7.60 14.07 -6.63
N ASN A 207 6.85 14.45 -7.65
CA ASN A 207 7.33 14.48 -9.05
C ASN A 207 8.04 13.20 -9.50
N GLY A 208 7.58 12.04 -9.02
CA GLY A 208 8.16 10.75 -9.38
C GLY A 208 9.47 10.40 -8.67
N GLN A 209 9.85 11.15 -7.63
CA GLN A 209 11.07 10.94 -6.84
C GLN A 209 10.78 10.90 -5.34
N ILE A 210 11.62 10.22 -4.57
CA ILE A 210 11.52 10.19 -3.10
C ILE A 210 12.12 11.49 -2.54
N ALA A 211 11.26 12.33 -1.96
CA ALA A 211 11.65 13.55 -1.28
C ALA A 211 12.12 13.29 0.16
N PHE A 212 11.55 12.29 0.82
CA PHE A 212 11.90 11.87 2.16
C PHE A 212 11.59 10.39 2.35
N THR A 213 12.39 9.68 3.12
CA THR A 213 12.07 8.37 3.69
C THR A 213 12.79 8.20 5.01
N GLY A 214 12.08 7.81 6.05
CA GLY A 214 12.63 7.63 7.39
C GLY A 214 11.58 7.33 8.45
N PRO A 215 11.99 7.16 9.72
CA PRO A 215 11.09 7.03 10.85
C PRO A 215 10.09 8.19 10.93
N THR A 216 8.89 7.91 11.42
CA THR A 216 7.83 8.92 11.57
C THR A 216 8.28 10.09 12.46
N GLN A 217 9.05 9.81 13.50
CA GLN A 217 9.58 10.87 14.39
C GLN A 217 10.53 11.82 13.67
N ASP A 218 11.39 11.30 12.80
CA ASP A 218 12.32 12.12 12.00
C ASP A 218 11.56 12.99 10.99
N PHE A 219 10.50 12.44 10.38
CA PHE A 219 9.61 13.22 9.53
C PHE A 219 8.96 14.37 10.29
N LEU A 220 8.37 14.09 11.46
CA LEU A 220 7.71 15.10 12.30
C LEU A 220 8.67 16.15 12.86
N ALA A 221 9.97 15.84 12.97
CA ALA A 221 11.01 16.77 13.40
C ALA A 221 11.30 17.89 12.38
N HIS A 222 10.84 17.78 11.12
CA HIS A 222 10.90 18.88 10.15
C HIS A 222 9.97 20.04 10.51
N ALA A 223 8.91 19.81 11.29
CA ALA A 223 8.06 20.88 11.77
C ALA A 223 8.73 21.63 12.94
N PRO A 224 8.64 22.97 13.03
CA PRO A 224 9.11 23.75 14.16
C PRO A 224 8.57 23.22 15.50
N HIS A 225 9.36 23.34 16.56
CA HIS A 225 9.01 22.80 17.88
C HIS A 225 7.73 23.40 18.49
N ASP A 226 7.41 24.62 18.13
CA ASP A 226 6.22 25.37 18.57
C ASP A 226 4.96 25.03 17.75
N THR A 227 5.07 24.16 16.74
CA THR A 227 3.93 23.73 15.92
C THR A 227 2.96 22.88 16.75
N PRO A 228 1.65 23.24 16.81
CA PRO A 228 0.64 22.42 17.49
C PRO A 228 0.63 20.97 16.96
N GLN A 229 0.48 19.99 17.86
CA GLN A 229 0.53 18.57 17.51
C GLN A 229 -0.40 18.20 16.35
N LEU A 230 -1.63 18.75 16.32
CA LEU A 230 -2.63 18.52 15.26
C LEU A 230 -2.19 19.02 13.88
N ARG A 231 -1.23 19.94 13.79
CA ARG A 231 -0.72 20.50 12.52
C ARG A 231 0.70 20.05 12.20
N ARG A 232 1.32 19.30 13.11
CA ARG A 232 2.74 18.96 13.00
C ARG A 232 3.05 18.16 11.73
N ALA A 233 2.22 17.16 11.42
CA ALA A 233 2.39 16.35 10.22
C ALA A 233 2.18 17.16 8.93
N GLU A 234 1.16 18.03 8.88
CA GLU A 234 0.91 18.91 7.73
C GLU A 234 2.05 19.90 7.50
N THR A 235 2.57 20.49 8.59
CA THR A 235 3.69 21.43 8.52
C THR A 235 4.97 20.72 8.07
N ALA A 236 5.28 19.55 8.62
CA ALA A 236 6.41 18.73 8.18
C ALA A 236 6.31 18.37 6.70
N TYR A 237 5.12 17.95 6.25
CA TYR A 237 4.88 17.63 4.85
C TYR A 237 5.09 18.84 3.93
N ALA A 238 4.58 20.01 4.30
CA ALA A 238 4.76 21.24 3.53
C ALA A 238 6.24 21.62 3.38
N ILE A 239 7.03 21.51 4.46
CA ILE A 239 8.46 21.81 4.45
C ILE A 239 9.24 20.82 3.58
N VAL A 240 9.03 19.50 3.77
CA VAL A 240 9.69 18.48 2.97
C VAL A 240 9.36 18.66 1.47
N SER A 241 8.09 18.94 1.16
CA SER A 241 7.64 19.16 -0.21
C SER A 241 8.22 20.42 -0.87
N SER A 242 8.43 21.50 -0.11
CA SER A 242 8.98 22.76 -0.65
C SER A 242 10.47 22.66 -1.02
N HIS A 243 11.27 21.89 -0.28
CA HIS A 243 12.70 21.72 -0.54
C HIS A 243 12.96 21.03 -1.89
N THR A 244 12.11 20.08 -2.28
CA THR A 244 12.25 19.36 -3.57
C THR A 244 11.96 20.27 -4.76
N SER A 245 10.97 21.18 -4.64
CA SER A 245 10.63 22.11 -5.71
C SER A 245 11.72 23.17 -5.96
N ALA A 246 12.52 23.53 -4.95
CA ALA A 246 13.61 24.49 -5.05
C ALA A 246 14.87 23.89 -5.73
N GLN A 247 15.04 22.56 -5.71
CA GLN A 247 16.18 21.89 -6.36
C GLN A 247 15.97 21.69 -7.87
N GLU A 248 14.71 21.60 -8.33
CA GLU A 248 14.39 21.47 -9.78
C GLU A 248 14.46 22.81 -10.54
N SER A 249 14.54 23.93 -9.83
CA SER A 249 14.57 25.28 -10.43
C SER A 249 16.00 25.84 -10.62
N ARG A 250 17.02 25.04 -10.34
CA ARG A 250 18.45 25.38 -10.53
C ARG A 250 19.07 24.48 -11.57
#